data_3f78ecf9b414d10535076c1754b49453
#
_entry.id   3f78ecf9b414d10535076c1754b49453
#
_cell.length_a   1.000
_cell.length_b   1.000
_cell.length_c   1.000
_cell.angle_alpha   90.00
_cell.angle_beta   90.00
_cell.angle_gamma   90.00
#
_symmetry.space_group_name_H-M   'P 1'
#
loop_
_entity.id
_entity.type
_entity.pdbx_description
1 polymer ?
#
loop_
_entity_poly.entity_id
_entity_poly.type
_entity_poly.pdbx_seq_one_letter_code
_entity_poly.pdbx_strand_id
1 'polypeptide(L)'
;MSRLLRILFCAFLALGLFVQGASAADIAATVKKMQTTYAGIQSFRADFTQQLLQRESGVVEKRSGVILFRKPLLVRWETAAPHAELLMVTDKEIWNYLPDEELAYRYSRALAEDSRSLIQVITGQSALSRDFDVESAQAPEDGNLIHLLLYPKDPTTELTEAQIWLDPATSLIRRVMVMDFYGNTNTIELQNLKPDAPVSDKDFRFTPPKGTEVEDHVEAQHPMAKPLLN
;
A
#
# COMPACT_ATOMS: atom_id res chain seq x y z
N MET A 1 37.59 -48.59 -34.19
CA MET A 1 37.51 -47.42 -33.35
C MET A 1 36.86 -46.29 -34.17
N SER A 2 35.61 -45.89 -33.97
CA SER A 2 35.07 -44.58 -34.40
C SER A 2 33.58 -44.52 -34.75
N ARG A 3 32.74 -45.36 -34.25
CA ARG A 3 31.28 -45.18 -34.40
C ARG A 3 30.48 -45.04 -33.08
N LEU A 4 31.13 -45.19 -31.94
CA LEU A 4 30.49 -45.10 -30.59
C LEU A 4 30.62 -43.74 -29.92
N LEU A 5 31.34 -42.75 -30.48
CA LEU A 5 31.59 -41.45 -29.86
C LEU A 5 30.70 -40.33 -30.41
N ARG A 6 29.75 -40.63 -31.29
CA ARG A 6 28.85 -39.64 -31.88
C ARG A 6 27.42 -39.63 -31.35
N ILE A 7 27.07 -40.53 -30.44
CA ILE A 7 25.71 -40.63 -29.87
C ILE A 7 25.60 -39.98 -28.51
N LEU A 8 26.71 -39.62 -27.87
CA LEU A 8 26.70 -38.99 -26.51
C LEU A 8 26.63 -37.45 -26.50
N PHE A 9 26.55 -36.79 -27.68
CA PHE A 9 26.54 -35.33 -27.76
C PHE A 9 25.17 -34.72 -28.06
N CYS A 10 24.12 -35.51 -28.23
CA CYS A 10 22.78 -35.01 -28.56
C CYS A 10 21.76 -35.08 -27.39
N ALA A 11 22.18 -35.51 -26.19
CA ALA A 11 21.24 -35.65 -25.04
C ALA A 11 21.32 -34.51 -24.00
N PHE A 12 22.02 -33.41 -24.31
CA PHE A 12 22.24 -32.34 -23.33
C PHE A 12 21.59 -31.00 -23.72
N LEU A 13 20.57 -31.02 -24.60
CA LEU A 13 19.96 -29.80 -25.07
C LEU A 13 18.43 -29.84 -24.96
N ALA A 14 17.87 -29.99 -23.79
CA ALA A 14 16.44 -29.71 -23.55
C ALA A 14 16.09 -29.61 -22.05
N LEU A 15 16.91 -28.92 -21.25
CA LEU A 15 16.43 -28.40 -19.97
C LEU A 15 16.25 -26.90 -20.14
N GLY A 16 15.31 -26.52 -21.01
CA GLY A 16 14.76 -25.18 -21.09
C GLY A 16 14.05 -24.92 -19.76
N LEU A 17 14.63 -24.06 -18.95
CA LEU A 17 13.93 -23.44 -17.83
C LEU A 17 12.71 -22.72 -18.41
N PHE A 18 11.54 -23.37 -18.34
CA PHE A 18 10.26 -22.69 -18.50
C PHE A 18 10.11 -21.76 -17.31
N VAL A 19 10.58 -20.54 -17.43
CA VAL A 19 10.09 -19.45 -16.60
C VAL A 19 8.63 -19.25 -17.02
N GLN A 20 7.72 -19.91 -16.34
CA GLN A 20 6.29 -19.67 -16.52
C GLN A 20 6.00 -18.32 -15.87
N GLY A 21 5.95 -17.27 -16.68
CA GLY A 21 5.31 -16.03 -16.27
C GLY A 21 3.85 -16.35 -15.92
N ALA A 22 3.34 -15.76 -14.81
CA ALA A 22 1.95 -15.92 -14.44
C ALA A 22 1.06 -15.47 -15.60
N SER A 23 0.02 -16.25 -15.92
CA SER A 23 -0.89 -15.88 -17.00
C SER A 23 -1.79 -14.71 -16.55
N ALA A 24 -2.31 -13.92 -17.48
CA ALA A 24 -3.27 -12.85 -17.16
C ALA A 24 -4.49 -13.39 -16.40
N ALA A 25 -4.89 -14.65 -16.65
CA ALA A 25 -5.97 -15.30 -15.92
C ALA A 25 -5.61 -15.55 -14.44
N ASP A 26 -4.35 -15.89 -14.14
CA ASP A 26 -3.88 -16.12 -12.78
C ASP A 26 -3.81 -14.81 -11.99
N ILE A 27 -3.40 -13.71 -12.64
CA ILE A 27 -3.37 -12.37 -12.05
C ILE A 27 -4.80 -11.94 -11.70
N ALA A 28 -5.74 -12.06 -12.64
CA ALA A 28 -7.13 -11.69 -12.41
C ALA A 28 -7.77 -12.52 -11.28
N ALA A 29 -7.46 -13.81 -11.19
CA ALA A 29 -7.92 -14.68 -10.11
C ALA A 29 -7.33 -14.25 -8.76
N THR A 30 -6.04 -13.88 -8.72
CA THR A 30 -5.35 -13.40 -7.51
C THR A 30 -5.96 -12.09 -7.01
N VAL A 31 -6.15 -11.10 -7.89
CA VAL A 31 -6.79 -9.82 -7.56
C VAL A 31 -8.20 -10.06 -7.04
N LYS A 32 -8.99 -10.89 -7.71
CA LYS A 32 -10.35 -11.23 -7.28
C LYS A 32 -10.38 -11.88 -5.90
N LYS A 33 -9.46 -12.82 -5.63
CA LYS A 33 -9.36 -13.49 -4.34
C LYS A 33 -9.04 -12.49 -3.22
N MET A 34 -8.06 -11.60 -3.44
CA MET A 34 -7.73 -10.52 -2.51
C MET A 34 -8.96 -9.64 -2.24
N GLN A 35 -9.60 -9.12 -3.28
CA GLN A 35 -10.78 -8.26 -3.14
C GLN A 35 -11.92 -8.97 -2.38
N THR A 36 -12.15 -10.27 -2.65
CA THR A 36 -13.14 -11.06 -1.93
C THR A 36 -12.79 -11.20 -0.44
N THR A 37 -11.52 -11.43 -0.12
CA THR A 37 -11.04 -11.49 1.27
C THR A 37 -11.33 -10.18 1.99
N TYR A 38 -10.92 -9.04 1.40
CA TYR A 38 -11.16 -7.73 2.02
C TYR A 38 -12.64 -7.33 2.05
N ALA A 39 -13.45 -7.81 1.11
CA ALA A 39 -14.90 -7.60 1.16
C ALA A 39 -15.54 -8.24 2.41
N GLY A 40 -15.02 -9.35 2.91
CA GLY A 40 -15.45 -10.01 4.13
C GLY A 40 -15.03 -9.30 5.43
N ILE A 41 -13.91 -8.56 5.42
CA ILE A 41 -13.35 -7.89 6.60
C ILE A 41 -14.15 -6.63 6.92
N GLN A 42 -14.62 -6.48 8.17
CA GLN A 42 -15.33 -5.28 8.62
C GLN A 42 -14.38 -4.27 9.27
N SER A 43 -13.34 -4.75 9.92
CA SER A 43 -12.32 -3.96 10.59
C SER A 43 -10.99 -4.69 10.58
N PHE A 44 -9.91 -4.00 10.79
CA PHE A 44 -8.64 -4.63 11.16
C PHE A 44 -7.79 -3.72 12.03
N ARG A 45 -6.84 -4.33 12.72
CA ARG A 45 -5.69 -3.69 13.34
C ARG A 45 -4.42 -4.29 12.75
N ALA A 46 -3.47 -3.44 12.40
CA ALA A 46 -2.13 -3.88 11.98
C ALA A 46 -1.07 -2.99 12.64
N ASP A 47 0.07 -3.56 12.93
CA ASP A 47 1.29 -2.80 13.15
C ASP A 47 1.92 -2.53 11.79
N PHE A 48 2.59 -1.40 11.61
CA PHE A 48 3.28 -1.10 10.36
C PHE A 48 4.71 -0.63 10.60
N THR A 49 5.55 -0.87 9.60
CA THR A 49 6.80 -0.16 9.37
C THR A 49 6.72 0.53 8.02
N GLN A 50 7.28 1.74 7.93
CA GLN A 50 7.26 2.56 6.74
C GLN A 50 8.68 3.02 6.42
N GLN A 51 9.03 3.04 5.14
CA GLN A 51 10.26 3.60 4.62
C GLN A 51 9.94 4.60 3.52
N LEU A 52 10.36 5.83 3.73
CA LEU A 52 10.27 6.91 2.76
C LEU A 52 11.66 7.10 2.15
N LEU A 53 11.83 6.79 0.88
CA LEU A 53 13.07 7.01 0.13
C LEU A 53 12.92 8.25 -0.72
N GLN A 54 13.78 9.22 -0.51
CA GLN A 54 14.00 10.34 -1.42
C GLN A 54 15.09 9.95 -2.42
N ARG A 55 14.71 9.69 -3.66
CA ARG A 55 15.64 9.14 -4.66
C ARG A 55 16.83 10.03 -4.95
N GLU A 56 16.60 11.33 -5.08
CA GLU A 56 17.66 12.29 -5.44
C GLU A 56 18.76 12.38 -4.38
N SER A 57 18.36 12.45 -3.10
CA SER A 57 19.30 12.57 -1.97
C SER A 57 19.76 11.22 -1.43
N GLY A 58 19.06 10.12 -1.76
CA GLY A 58 19.28 8.80 -1.18
C GLY A 58 18.89 8.71 0.30
N VAL A 59 18.22 9.71 0.85
CA VAL A 59 17.77 9.72 2.25
C VAL A 59 16.64 8.72 2.41
N VAL A 60 16.74 7.89 3.43
CA VAL A 60 15.69 6.94 3.85
C VAL A 60 15.23 7.31 5.24
N GLU A 61 13.98 7.74 5.36
CA GLU A 61 13.32 7.93 6.63
C GLU A 61 12.54 6.67 6.99
N LYS A 62 12.64 6.24 8.26
CA LYS A 62 11.93 5.06 8.77
C LYS A 62 10.95 5.47 9.85
N ARG A 63 9.72 4.99 9.71
CA ARG A 63 8.62 5.22 10.65
C ARG A 63 8.00 3.90 11.05
N SER A 64 7.26 3.88 12.15
CA SER A 64 6.47 2.72 12.56
C SER A 64 5.27 3.15 13.39
N GLY A 65 4.31 2.27 13.53
CA GLY A 65 3.11 2.58 14.30
C GLY A 65 2.00 1.56 14.15
N VAL A 66 0.78 2.02 14.26
CA VAL A 66 -0.43 1.18 14.24
C VAL A 66 -1.46 1.77 13.29
N ILE A 67 -2.12 0.88 12.54
CA ILE A 67 -3.28 1.21 11.72
C ILE A 67 -4.50 0.50 12.29
N LEU A 68 -5.57 1.26 12.54
CA LEU A 68 -6.92 0.74 12.74
C LEU A 68 -7.76 1.13 11.53
N PHE A 69 -8.53 0.17 11.06
CA PHE A 69 -9.47 0.36 9.97
C PHE A 69 -10.85 -0.18 10.37
N ARG A 70 -11.89 0.49 9.90
CA ARG A 70 -13.28 0.01 9.94
C ARG A 70 -14.05 0.51 8.72
N LYS A 71 -14.85 -0.38 8.15
CA LYS A 71 -15.75 -0.02 7.04
C LYS A 71 -16.78 1.06 7.44
N PRO A 72 -17.21 1.89 6.47
CA PRO A 72 -16.86 1.85 5.05
C PRO A 72 -15.45 2.37 4.76
N LEU A 73 -14.94 3.38 5.48
CA LEU A 73 -13.61 3.98 5.31
C LEU A 73 -13.28 4.86 6.52
N LEU A 74 -13.22 4.27 7.70
CA LEU A 74 -12.68 4.91 8.90
C LEU A 74 -11.27 4.40 9.12
N VAL A 75 -10.31 5.29 9.26
CA VAL A 75 -8.91 4.96 9.45
C VAL A 75 -8.33 5.77 10.59
N ARG A 76 -7.61 5.12 11.49
CA ARG A 76 -6.68 5.73 12.43
C ARG A 76 -5.30 5.19 12.12
N TRP A 77 -4.43 6.06 11.64
CA TRP A 77 -3.04 5.74 11.35
C TRP A 77 -2.17 6.55 12.30
N GLU A 78 -1.58 5.88 13.25
CA GLU A 78 -0.81 6.51 14.31
C GLU A 78 0.66 6.12 14.18
N THR A 79 1.49 7.08 13.84
CA THR A 79 2.94 6.95 13.73
C THR A 79 3.56 7.29 15.09
N ALA A 80 4.47 6.44 15.54
CA ALA A 80 5.18 6.61 16.80
C ALA A 80 6.34 7.61 16.69
N ALA A 81 6.78 8.12 17.84
CA ALA A 81 8.01 8.91 17.94
C ALA A 81 9.21 8.18 17.28
N PRO A 82 10.20 8.89 16.70
CA PRO A 82 10.40 10.33 16.74
C PRO A 82 9.58 11.12 15.71
N HIS A 83 8.80 10.49 14.85
CA HIS A 83 7.99 11.12 13.81
C HIS A 83 6.50 11.04 14.16
N ALA A 84 6.15 11.45 15.40
CA ALA A 84 4.78 11.35 15.89
C ALA A 84 3.79 12.05 14.94
N GLU A 85 2.81 11.29 14.44
CA GLU A 85 1.82 11.79 13.50
C GLU A 85 0.53 10.97 13.67
N LEU A 86 -0.61 11.62 13.59
CA LEU A 86 -1.91 10.96 13.55
C LEU A 86 -2.66 11.36 12.28
N LEU A 87 -2.82 10.42 11.37
CA LEU A 87 -3.77 10.56 10.27
C LEU A 87 -5.08 9.89 10.68
N MET A 88 -6.17 10.66 10.65
CA MET A 88 -7.50 10.20 10.99
C MET A 88 -8.46 10.44 9.82
N VAL A 89 -9.00 9.37 9.25
CA VAL A 89 -10.11 9.44 8.29
C VAL A 89 -11.40 9.16 9.05
N THR A 90 -12.24 10.19 9.15
CA THR A 90 -13.53 10.12 9.82
C THR A 90 -14.67 9.94 8.79
N ASP A 91 -15.91 9.98 9.22
CA ASP A 91 -17.09 9.99 8.35
C ASP A 91 -17.30 11.32 7.61
N LYS A 92 -16.59 12.38 8.00
CA LYS A 92 -16.76 13.74 7.47
C LYS A 92 -15.54 14.28 6.75
N GLU A 93 -14.36 14.06 7.31
CA GLU A 93 -13.13 14.75 6.93
C GLU A 93 -11.90 13.92 7.28
N ILE A 94 -10.76 14.37 6.81
CA ILE A 94 -9.46 13.82 7.15
C ILE A 94 -8.73 14.83 8.03
N TRP A 95 -8.14 14.35 9.10
CA TRP A 95 -7.22 15.09 9.95
C TRP A 95 -5.81 14.50 9.82
N ASN A 96 -4.83 15.36 9.67
CA ASN A 96 -3.42 15.01 9.84
C ASN A 96 -2.86 15.90 10.97
N TYR A 97 -2.57 15.30 12.12
CA TYR A 97 -2.11 15.99 13.32
C TYR A 97 -0.65 15.67 13.59
N LEU A 98 0.14 16.71 13.75
CA LEU A 98 1.57 16.70 14.07
C LEU A 98 1.76 17.23 15.49
N PRO A 99 1.81 16.35 16.50
CA PRO A 99 1.82 16.78 17.91
C PRO A 99 3.05 17.61 18.27
N ASP A 100 4.22 17.30 17.70
CA ASP A 100 5.48 18.00 17.98
C ASP A 100 5.50 19.43 17.39
N GLU A 101 4.66 19.68 16.37
CA GLU A 101 4.50 20.99 15.72
C GLU A 101 3.29 21.75 16.25
N GLU A 102 2.49 21.13 17.13
CA GLU A 102 1.18 21.65 17.60
C GLU A 102 0.26 22.06 16.43
N LEU A 103 0.33 21.33 15.31
CA LEU A 103 -0.31 21.65 14.03
C LEU A 103 -1.23 20.52 13.59
N ALA A 104 -2.43 20.87 13.10
CA ALA A 104 -3.36 19.94 12.50
C ALA A 104 -3.84 20.45 11.14
N TYR A 105 -3.71 19.62 10.12
CA TYR A 105 -4.32 19.86 8.81
C TYR A 105 -5.67 19.18 8.71
N ARG A 106 -6.64 19.86 8.11
CA ARG A 106 -7.97 19.32 7.85
C ARG A 106 -8.20 19.27 6.33
N TYR A 107 -8.57 18.11 5.81
CA TYR A 107 -8.79 17.90 4.38
C TYR A 107 -10.16 17.32 4.11
N SER A 108 -10.61 17.49 2.87
CA SER A 108 -11.82 16.83 2.37
C SER A 108 -11.67 15.31 2.41
N ARG A 109 -12.72 14.62 2.86
CA ARG A 109 -12.82 13.16 2.84
C ARG A 109 -12.63 12.58 1.43
N ALA A 110 -12.98 13.33 0.38
CA ALA A 110 -12.85 12.91 -1.01
C ALA A 110 -11.42 12.42 -1.38
N LEU A 111 -10.39 12.95 -0.69
CA LEU A 111 -9.01 12.50 -0.92
C LEU A 111 -8.77 11.04 -0.52
N ALA A 112 -9.44 10.55 0.53
CA ALA A 112 -9.36 9.15 0.92
C ALA A 112 -10.27 8.25 0.07
N GLU A 113 -11.26 8.83 -0.60
CA GLU A 113 -12.22 8.10 -1.44
C GLU A 113 -11.71 7.84 -2.86
N ASP A 114 -10.61 8.50 -3.28
CA ASP A 114 -9.91 8.13 -4.52
C ASP A 114 -9.42 6.69 -4.42
N SER A 115 -9.92 5.84 -5.30
CA SER A 115 -9.61 4.40 -5.29
C SER A 115 -8.13 4.07 -5.51
N ARG A 116 -7.35 5.05 -5.99
CA ARG A 116 -5.88 4.94 -6.18
C ARG A 116 -5.10 5.37 -4.95
N SER A 117 -5.76 5.96 -3.95
CA SER A 117 -5.08 6.40 -2.73
C SER A 117 -4.45 5.22 -2.00
N LEU A 118 -3.32 5.47 -1.34
CA LEU A 118 -2.63 4.46 -0.52
C LEU A 118 -3.57 3.87 0.54
N ILE A 119 -4.47 4.68 1.10
CA ILE A 119 -5.49 4.25 2.06
C ILE A 119 -6.42 3.20 1.44
N GLN A 120 -6.92 3.42 0.23
CA GLN A 120 -7.79 2.47 -0.46
C GLN A 120 -7.05 1.17 -0.80
N VAL A 121 -5.78 1.27 -1.21
CA VAL A 121 -4.96 0.09 -1.50
C VAL A 121 -4.73 -0.73 -0.23
N ILE A 122 -4.24 -0.13 0.86
CA ILE A 122 -3.94 -0.83 2.12
C ILE A 122 -5.20 -1.43 2.75
N THR A 123 -6.33 -0.76 2.64
CA THR A 123 -7.60 -1.27 3.18
C THR A 123 -8.28 -2.28 2.24
N GLY A 124 -7.66 -2.56 1.09
CA GLY A 124 -8.18 -3.52 0.10
C GLY A 124 -9.44 -3.05 -0.60
N GLN A 125 -9.75 -1.75 -0.57
CA GLN A 125 -10.95 -1.17 -1.18
C GLN A 125 -10.70 -0.59 -2.57
N SER A 126 -9.43 -0.50 -3.00
CA SER A 126 -9.06 -0.05 -4.34
C SER A 126 -9.68 -0.93 -5.42
N ALA A 127 -10.22 -0.31 -6.46
CA ALA A 127 -10.75 -1.02 -7.63
C ALA A 127 -9.61 -1.38 -8.61
N LEU A 128 -8.67 -2.23 -8.17
CA LEU A 128 -7.41 -2.48 -8.86
C LEU A 128 -7.55 -2.69 -10.37
N SER A 129 -8.41 -3.61 -10.81
CA SER A 129 -8.57 -3.93 -12.24
C SER A 129 -9.21 -2.80 -13.06
N ARG A 130 -9.94 -1.87 -12.40
CA ARG A 130 -10.52 -0.70 -13.07
C ARG A 130 -9.48 0.39 -13.27
N ASP A 131 -8.69 0.65 -12.24
CA ASP A 131 -7.85 1.84 -12.15
C ASP A 131 -6.39 1.58 -12.51
N PHE A 132 -5.98 0.30 -12.56
CA PHE A 132 -4.60 -0.11 -12.84
C PHE A 132 -4.53 -1.20 -13.91
N ASP A 133 -3.46 -1.16 -14.68
CA ASP A 133 -2.96 -2.34 -15.39
C ASP A 133 -2.12 -3.12 -14.40
N VAL A 134 -2.43 -4.42 -14.23
CA VAL A 134 -1.84 -5.27 -13.20
C VAL A 134 -0.95 -6.31 -13.85
N GLU A 135 0.29 -6.37 -13.41
CA GLU A 135 1.26 -7.38 -13.82
C GLU A 135 1.73 -8.19 -12.61
N SER A 136 2.29 -9.36 -12.82
CA SER A 136 2.98 -10.10 -11.77
C SER A 136 4.48 -9.91 -11.87
N ALA A 137 5.12 -9.78 -10.74
CA ALA A 137 6.57 -9.85 -10.61
C ALA A 137 6.96 -10.95 -9.63
N GLN A 138 8.23 -11.27 -9.62
CA GLN A 138 8.82 -12.14 -8.61
C GLN A 138 10.30 -11.78 -8.49
N ALA A 139 10.72 -11.48 -7.29
CA ALA A 139 12.10 -11.22 -6.95
C ALA A 139 12.53 -12.13 -5.80
N PRO A 140 13.82 -12.47 -5.65
CA PRO A 140 14.31 -13.31 -4.56
C PRO A 140 13.92 -12.79 -3.17
N GLU A 141 13.85 -11.48 -2.99
CA GLU A 141 13.47 -10.80 -1.76
C GLU A 141 11.97 -10.89 -1.43
N ASP A 142 11.14 -11.29 -2.38
CA ASP A 142 9.70 -11.45 -2.15
C ASP A 142 9.38 -12.70 -1.32
N GLY A 143 10.30 -13.64 -1.25
CA GLY A 143 10.11 -14.91 -0.55
C GLY A 143 8.93 -15.67 -1.14
N ASN A 144 7.93 -15.98 -0.31
CA ASN A 144 6.71 -16.69 -0.72
C ASN A 144 5.54 -15.76 -1.04
N LEU A 145 5.72 -14.43 -0.99
CA LEU A 145 4.64 -13.49 -1.25
C LEU A 145 4.33 -13.44 -2.76
N ILE A 146 3.06 -13.21 -3.08
CA ILE A 146 2.64 -12.93 -4.45
C ILE A 146 2.87 -11.43 -4.68
N HIS A 147 3.72 -11.10 -5.64
CA HIS A 147 4.08 -9.73 -5.96
C HIS A 147 3.33 -9.26 -7.23
N LEU A 148 2.60 -8.16 -7.10
CA LEU A 148 1.86 -7.52 -8.19
C LEU A 148 2.36 -6.09 -8.39
N LEU A 149 2.62 -5.74 -9.64
CA LEU A 149 2.89 -4.40 -10.12
C LEU A 149 1.58 -3.75 -10.57
N LEU A 150 1.37 -2.51 -10.20
CA LEU A 150 0.16 -1.75 -10.46
C LEU A 150 0.54 -0.46 -11.19
N TYR A 151 0.24 -0.38 -12.46
CA TYR A 151 0.45 0.81 -13.27
C TYR A 151 -0.87 1.58 -13.41
N PRO A 152 -0.97 2.80 -12.84
CA PRO A 152 -2.19 3.59 -12.96
C PRO A 152 -2.53 3.84 -14.43
N LYS A 153 -3.78 3.61 -14.83
CA LYS A 153 -4.26 3.96 -16.19
C LYS A 153 -4.31 5.47 -16.43
N ASP A 154 -4.38 6.22 -15.34
CA ASP A 154 -4.33 7.69 -15.31
C ASP A 154 -3.29 8.11 -14.26
N PRO A 155 -2.00 8.13 -14.62
CA PRO A 155 -0.93 8.45 -13.67
C PRO A 155 -0.95 9.93 -13.29
N THR A 156 -0.53 10.20 -12.04
CA THR A 156 -0.34 11.56 -11.50
C THR A 156 1.11 11.79 -11.12
N THR A 157 1.45 13.00 -10.71
CA THR A 157 2.78 13.30 -10.17
C THR A 157 3.08 12.51 -8.90
N GLU A 158 2.06 12.23 -8.11
CA GLU A 158 2.17 11.54 -6.82
C GLU A 158 2.12 10.01 -6.95
N LEU A 159 1.65 9.48 -8.10
CA LEU A 159 1.49 8.05 -8.33
C LEU A 159 1.77 7.67 -9.78
N THR A 160 2.95 7.15 -10.04
CA THR A 160 3.35 6.59 -11.34
C THR A 160 3.38 5.07 -11.35
N GLU A 161 3.60 4.47 -10.20
CA GLU A 161 3.63 3.02 -9.99
C GLU A 161 3.24 2.69 -8.56
N ALA A 162 2.53 1.60 -8.36
CA ALA A 162 2.38 0.98 -7.06
C ALA A 162 2.73 -0.50 -7.13
N GLN A 163 3.09 -1.09 -6.00
CA GLN A 163 3.36 -2.52 -5.89
C GLN A 163 2.68 -3.05 -4.63
N ILE A 164 2.16 -4.25 -4.70
CA ILE A 164 1.59 -4.93 -3.55
C ILE A 164 2.13 -6.36 -3.43
N TRP A 165 2.35 -6.79 -2.21
CA TRP A 165 2.74 -8.15 -1.88
C TRP A 165 1.66 -8.79 -1.02
N LEU A 166 1.16 -9.91 -1.49
CA LEU A 166 0.08 -10.65 -0.86
C LEU A 166 0.59 -11.93 -0.21
N ASP A 167 0.08 -12.24 0.94
CA ASP A 167 0.24 -13.56 1.56
C ASP A 167 -0.57 -14.59 0.76
N PRO A 168 0.05 -15.63 0.19
CA PRO A 168 -0.66 -16.59 -0.67
C PRO A 168 -1.71 -17.42 0.06
N ALA A 169 -1.55 -17.63 1.37
CA ALA A 169 -2.48 -18.41 2.18
C ALA A 169 -3.74 -17.61 2.53
N THR A 170 -3.56 -16.34 2.92
CA THR A 170 -4.65 -15.49 3.42
C THR A 170 -5.16 -14.49 2.41
N SER A 171 -4.40 -14.19 1.37
CA SER A 171 -4.62 -13.10 0.40
C SER A 171 -4.66 -11.70 1.04
N LEU A 172 -4.08 -11.55 2.23
CA LEU A 172 -3.90 -10.26 2.89
C LEU A 172 -2.65 -9.55 2.35
N ILE A 173 -2.75 -8.26 2.24
CA ILE A 173 -1.62 -7.40 1.87
C ILE A 173 -0.60 -7.42 3.02
N ARG A 174 0.66 -7.68 2.69
CA ARG A 174 1.80 -7.66 3.61
C ARG A 174 2.69 -6.45 3.39
N ARG A 175 2.79 -6.01 2.15
CA ARG A 175 3.59 -4.84 1.79
C ARG A 175 2.88 -4.07 0.68
N VAL A 176 2.96 -2.76 0.74
CA VAL A 176 2.59 -1.84 -0.34
C VAL A 176 3.76 -0.92 -0.58
N MET A 177 4.07 -0.63 -1.82
CA MET A 177 4.99 0.44 -2.22
C MET A 177 4.27 1.32 -3.24
N VAL A 178 4.42 2.62 -3.10
CA VAL A 178 4.03 3.60 -4.11
C VAL A 178 5.24 4.40 -4.54
N MET A 179 5.27 4.77 -5.82
CA MET A 179 6.35 5.57 -6.40
C MET A 179 5.76 6.80 -7.09
N ASP A 180 6.38 7.95 -6.84
CA ASP A 180 6.03 9.21 -7.48
C ASP A 180 6.81 9.43 -8.80
N PHE A 181 6.50 10.52 -9.49
CA PHE A 181 7.16 10.90 -10.74
C PHE A 181 8.68 11.12 -10.59
N TYR A 182 9.15 11.55 -9.43
CA TYR A 182 10.57 11.77 -9.15
C TYR A 182 11.31 10.49 -8.76
N GLY A 183 10.56 9.38 -8.64
CA GLY A 183 11.07 8.08 -8.23
C GLY A 183 11.30 7.98 -6.71
N ASN A 184 10.74 8.88 -5.91
CA ASN A 184 10.66 8.68 -4.48
C ASN A 184 9.71 7.50 -4.20
N THR A 185 9.99 6.74 -3.16
CA THR A 185 9.13 5.60 -2.80
C THR A 185 8.68 5.69 -1.36
N ASN A 186 7.43 5.29 -1.15
CA ASN A 186 6.84 5.07 0.16
C ASN A 186 6.48 3.58 0.27
N THR A 187 7.22 2.86 1.09
CA THR A 187 7.02 1.43 1.31
C THR A 187 6.50 1.18 2.70
N ILE A 188 5.38 0.47 2.79
CA ILE A 188 4.71 0.13 4.05
C ILE A 188 4.61 -1.38 4.15
N GLU A 189 5.12 -1.94 5.24
CA GLU A 189 4.95 -3.33 5.61
C GLU A 189 3.92 -3.46 6.74
N LEU A 190 2.94 -4.32 6.54
CA LEU A 190 1.90 -4.63 7.52
C LEU A 190 2.25 -5.89 8.30
N GLN A 191 2.38 -5.75 9.59
CA GLN A 191 2.70 -6.82 10.52
C GLN A 191 1.52 -7.04 11.47
N ASN A 192 1.40 -8.25 12.01
CA ASN A 192 0.37 -8.59 13.00
C ASN A 192 -1.04 -8.16 12.57
N LEU A 193 -1.33 -8.17 11.27
CA LEU A 193 -2.66 -7.82 10.76
C LEU A 193 -3.69 -8.79 11.30
N LYS A 194 -4.66 -8.26 12.05
CA LYS A 194 -5.77 -8.99 12.67
C LYS A 194 -7.07 -8.52 12.03
N PRO A 195 -7.66 -9.29 11.10
CA PRO A 195 -8.99 -9.02 10.60
C PRO A 195 -10.02 -9.04 11.72
N ASP A 196 -11.09 -8.28 11.56
CA ASP A 196 -12.22 -8.14 12.47
C ASP A 196 -11.81 -7.86 13.92
N ALA A 197 -10.68 -7.14 14.08
CA ALA A 197 -10.24 -6.67 15.38
C ALA A 197 -11.32 -5.78 16.02
N PRO A 198 -11.56 -5.92 17.34
CA PRO A 198 -12.52 -5.08 18.02
C PRO A 198 -12.09 -3.63 17.99
N VAL A 199 -12.92 -2.78 17.39
CA VAL A 199 -12.74 -1.33 17.30
C VAL A 199 -14.06 -0.64 17.68
N SER A 200 -13.98 0.54 18.23
CA SER A 200 -15.13 1.33 18.68
C SER A 200 -15.22 2.66 17.95
N ASP A 201 -16.35 3.34 18.04
CA ASP A 201 -16.52 4.68 17.46
C ASP A 201 -15.54 5.70 18.04
N LYS A 202 -15.08 5.47 19.27
CA LYS A 202 -14.12 6.36 19.93
C LYS A 202 -12.75 6.34 19.28
N ASP A 203 -12.37 5.20 18.68
CA ASP A 203 -11.08 5.02 18.03
C ASP A 203 -10.95 5.89 16.78
N PHE A 204 -12.09 6.30 16.18
CA PHE A 204 -12.16 7.10 14.95
C PHE A 204 -12.68 8.52 15.19
N ARG A 205 -12.51 9.04 16.39
CA ARG A 205 -12.82 10.43 16.74
C ARG A 205 -11.54 11.19 17.00
N PHE A 206 -11.46 12.37 16.47
CA PHE A 206 -10.36 13.29 16.72
C PHE A 206 -10.91 14.70 16.93
N THR A 207 -10.33 15.38 17.89
CA THR A 207 -10.52 16.82 18.11
C THR A 207 -9.13 17.38 18.41
N PRO A 208 -8.67 18.39 17.67
CA PRO A 208 -7.38 19.00 17.94
C PRO A 208 -7.27 19.43 19.41
N PRO A 209 -6.15 19.12 20.07
CA PRO A 209 -5.90 19.58 21.44
C PRO A 209 -5.94 21.11 21.54
N LYS A 210 -6.16 21.62 22.75
CA LYS A 210 -6.14 23.07 22.98
C LYS A 210 -4.74 23.63 22.68
N GLY A 211 -4.66 24.65 21.85
CA GLY A 211 -3.41 25.28 21.44
C GLY A 211 -2.90 24.81 20.09
N THR A 212 -3.49 23.76 19.52
CA THR A 212 -3.16 23.30 18.16
C THR A 212 -3.59 24.33 17.14
N GLU A 213 -2.70 24.74 16.26
CA GLU A 213 -3.01 25.48 15.05
C GLU A 213 -3.74 24.57 14.05
N VAL A 214 -4.79 25.06 13.42
CA VAL A 214 -5.56 24.29 12.44
C VAL A 214 -5.49 24.96 11.09
N GLU A 215 -4.89 24.26 10.12
CA GLU A 215 -4.90 24.66 8.71
C GLU A 215 -6.01 23.91 7.96
N ASP A 216 -6.93 24.69 7.38
CA ASP A 216 -8.11 24.15 6.69
C ASP A 216 -7.91 24.09 5.17
N HIS A 217 -7.91 22.87 4.65
CA HIS A 217 -7.75 22.56 3.22
C HIS A 217 -8.98 21.84 2.63
N VAL A 218 -10.14 21.91 3.28
CA VAL A 218 -11.35 21.19 2.83
C VAL A 218 -11.82 21.69 1.47
N GLU A 219 -11.72 23.00 1.19
CA GLU A 219 -12.14 23.63 -0.06
C GLU A 219 -11.03 23.73 -1.11
N ALA A 220 -9.81 23.35 -0.78
CA ALA A 220 -8.69 23.41 -1.71
C ALA A 220 -8.89 22.43 -2.87
N GLN A 221 -8.98 22.96 -4.10
CA GLN A 221 -9.11 22.14 -5.32
C GLN A 221 -7.87 21.29 -5.59
N HIS A 222 -6.74 21.64 -5.00
CA HIS A 222 -5.47 20.88 -5.03
C HIS A 222 -4.87 20.96 -3.64
N PRO A 223 -4.77 19.85 -2.92
CA PRO A 223 -4.09 19.83 -1.63
C PRO A 223 -2.59 19.97 -1.87
N MET A 224 -2.10 21.21 -1.86
CA MET A 224 -0.69 21.53 -2.08
C MET A 224 0.15 21.41 -0.80
N ALA A 225 -0.45 21.07 0.31
CA ALA A 225 0.29 20.89 1.56
C ALA A 225 0.44 19.39 1.83
N LYS A 226 1.63 18.98 2.18
CA LYS A 226 2.06 17.64 2.59
C LYS A 226 1.15 16.51 2.11
N PRO A 227 1.54 15.73 1.10
CA PRO A 227 0.77 14.59 0.62
C PRO A 227 0.42 13.69 1.80
N LEU A 228 -0.83 13.22 1.85
CA LEU A 228 -1.25 12.28 2.89
C LEU A 228 -0.38 11.03 2.80
N LEU A 229 0.46 10.81 3.82
CA LEU A 229 1.34 9.65 3.94
C LEU A 229 2.57 9.64 3.01
N ASN A 230 3.09 10.80 2.60
CA ASN A 230 4.41 10.88 1.94
C ASN A 230 5.46 11.43 2.89
#